data_01d107a1cc2cf93272d716a0f1a3febc
#
_entry.id   01d107a1cc2cf93272d716a0f1a3febc
#
_cell.length_a   1.000
_cell.length_b   1.000
_cell.length_c   1.000
_cell.angle_alpha   90.00
_cell.angle_beta   90.00
_cell.angle_gamma   90.00
#
_symmetry.space_group_name_H-M   'P 1'
#
loop_
_entity.id
_entity.type
_entity.pdbx_description
1 polymer ?
#
loop_
_entity_poly.entity_id
_entity_poly.type
_entity_poly.pdbx_seq_one_letter_code
_entity_poly.pdbx_strand_id
1 'polypeptide(L)'
;VKFGPVESRSAQGCILAHATQVGGSKLPKGRCLTSDDVERLLAAGIDRVIVARLGPDDLPEDEAAATIADALASDEIGAAPAATGRANLFAGEAGVFLADRRLVNAINRVHPGITLATLDDFASVEAGRMVATVKIIPLAVPRATVEQVADLLAGEAAFRLAPFRGRGVGLVQTVLPGMKPSILDKTASVLAERLKRTGSNILREGRVGHDENELRRALSQAHPDEAMTIVFGASAVIDEDDVIPAAIRLAGGQVDHLGMPVDPGNLLLLGHLGERIVIGAPGCARSPRENGFDWVLDRLLADLPVSSRELTGLGVGGLLMEIASRPQPREINRLEARTPRVAIVVLAAGRSSRMGGPNKLLARFDGQPLLRRSVETALACGAVSVHVVLGHRSSELRRAIEGLDVVLHDNPDYAEGLSTSLKRGFEAASQDADGVLVMLADQPLLTSSHLDTLIAAFEPSGEGSIVLACDGERRANPVILSSDFRNDIARLEGDVGARQLVQQHHDIVREIDIGPAASFDVDTPELMEQAGGILPPA
;
A
#
# COMPACT_ATOMS: atom_id res chain seq x y z
N VAL A 1 -1.11 36.35 30.45
CA VAL A 1 -2.52 36.12 30.11
C VAL A 1 -3.29 35.69 31.34
N LYS A 2 -4.42 36.36 31.66
CA LYS A 2 -5.37 35.89 32.69
C LYS A 2 -6.61 35.31 32.00
N PHE A 3 -6.81 34.02 32.16
CA PHE A 3 -7.94 33.30 31.58
C PHE A 3 -8.99 33.00 32.67
N GLY A 4 -10.25 33.30 32.41
CA GLY A 4 -11.32 32.97 33.33
C GLY A 4 -12.60 33.80 33.16
N PRO A 5 -13.58 33.61 34.04
CA PRO A 5 -14.83 34.36 34.01
C PRO A 5 -14.62 35.77 34.51
N VAL A 6 -15.11 36.76 33.76
CA VAL A 6 -15.17 38.17 34.18
C VAL A 6 -16.60 38.69 34.05
N GLU A 7 -16.92 39.78 34.79
CA GLU A 7 -18.18 40.48 34.56
C GLU A 7 -18.18 41.11 33.18
N SER A 8 -19.29 40.97 32.45
CA SER A 8 -19.40 41.46 31.06
C SER A 8 -19.07 42.94 30.93
N ARG A 9 -19.46 43.75 31.93
CA ARG A 9 -19.13 45.18 31.98
C ARG A 9 -17.62 45.50 32.01
N SER A 10 -16.81 44.53 32.46
CA SER A 10 -15.35 44.64 32.58
C SER A 10 -14.60 43.88 31.49
N ALA A 11 -15.34 43.36 30.49
CA ALA A 11 -14.77 42.49 29.46
C ALA A 11 -14.28 43.22 28.20
N GLN A 12 -14.44 44.55 28.13
CA GLN A 12 -13.92 45.32 27.01
C GLN A 12 -12.39 45.14 26.86
N GLY A 13 -11.95 44.92 25.62
CA GLY A 13 -10.54 44.68 25.31
C GLY A 13 -10.05 43.25 25.63
N CYS A 14 -10.91 42.39 26.22
CA CYS A 14 -10.59 41.00 26.45
C CYS A 14 -10.96 40.14 25.22
N ILE A 15 -10.28 38.99 25.03
CA ILE A 15 -10.58 38.04 23.97
C ILE A 15 -11.60 37.02 24.46
N LEU A 16 -12.72 36.89 23.75
CA LEU A 16 -13.79 35.94 24.10
C LEU A 16 -13.33 34.49 23.94
N ALA A 17 -13.38 33.71 25.00
CA ALA A 17 -12.88 32.31 24.99
C ALA A 17 -13.82 31.32 24.30
N HIS A 18 -15.12 31.60 24.34
CA HIS A 18 -16.14 30.74 23.76
C HIS A 18 -17.12 31.54 22.91
N ALA A 19 -17.53 30.99 21.78
CA ALA A 19 -18.56 31.62 20.98
C ALA A 19 -19.85 31.76 21.80
N THR A 20 -20.37 33.00 21.90
CA THR A 20 -21.49 33.35 22.75
C THR A 20 -22.67 33.85 21.92
N GLN A 21 -23.87 33.27 22.15
CA GLN A 21 -25.09 33.74 21.49
C GLN A 21 -25.60 35.00 22.18
N VAL A 22 -25.81 36.07 21.41
CA VAL A 22 -26.26 37.36 21.89
C VAL A 22 -27.45 37.83 21.06
N GLY A 23 -28.65 37.68 21.62
CA GLY A 23 -29.86 37.93 20.86
C GLY A 23 -29.94 37.06 19.57
N GLY A 24 -30.24 37.68 18.44
CA GLY A 24 -30.29 36.99 17.12
C GLY A 24 -28.94 36.77 16.45
N SER A 25 -27.80 37.08 17.09
CA SER A 25 -26.46 37.00 16.50
C SER A 25 -25.47 36.27 17.43
N LYS A 26 -24.32 35.84 16.86
CA LYS A 26 -23.27 35.12 17.59
C LYS A 26 -21.99 35.91 17.60
N LEU A 27 -21.43 36.11 18.79
CA LEU A 27 -20.05 36.57 18.95
C LEU A 27 -19.11 35.36 18.84
N PRO A 28 -18.17 35.35 17.88
CA PRO A 28 -17.28 34.19 17.70
C PRO A 28 -16.23 34.12 18.82
N LYS A 29 -15.71 32.90 19.05
CA LYS A 29 -14.49 32.66 19.83
C LYS A 29 -13.32 33.46 19.22
N GLY A 30 -12.40 33.98 20.04
CA GLY A 30 -11.24 34.73 19.59
C GLY A 30 -11.52 36.23 19.32
N ARG A 31 -12.79 36.66 19.40
CA ARG A 31 -13.14 38.06 19.20
C ARG A 31 -12.63 38.92 20.36
N CYS A 32 -11.87 39.99 20.06
CA CYS A 32 -11.59 41.05 21.00
C CYS A 32 -12.88 41.86 21.23
N LEU A 33 -13.39 41.86 22.44
CA LEU A 33 -14.66 42.48 22.80
C LEU A 33 -14.56 44.02 22.77
N THR A 34 -15.39 44.64 21.94
CA THR A 34 -15.56 46.11 21.89
C THR A 34 -16.57 46.59 22.94
N SER A 35 -16.71 47.91 23.13
CA SER A 35 -17.77 48.47 23.95
C SER A 35 -19.17 48.06 23.48
N ASP A 36 -19.42 48.05 22.17
CA ASP A 36 -20.69 47.61 21.58
C ASP A 36 -20.98 46.14 21.88
N ASP A 37 -19.96 45.25 21.81
CA ASP A 37 -20.10 43.85 22.18
C ASP A 37 -20.47 43.70 23.67
N VAL A 38 -19.88 44.48 24.54
CA VAL A 38 -20.21 44.52 25.99
C VAL A 38 -21.64 44.95 26.20
N GLU A 39 -22.10 46.03 25.55
CA GLU A 39 -23.49 46.49 25.62
C GLU A 39 -24.48 45.41 25.14
N ARG A 40 -24.16 44.74 24.04
CA ARG A 40 -24.97 43.63 23.51
C ARG A 40 -25.03 42.43 24.48
N LEU A 41 -23.92 42.10 25.14
CA LEU A 41 -23.88 41.03 26.16
C LEU A 41 -24.80 41.39 27.34
N LEU A 42 -24.71 42.62 27.85
CA LEU A 42 -25.54 43.10 28.96
C LEU A 42 -27.03 43.16 28.58
N ALA A 43 -27.36 43.64 27.38
CA ALA A 43 -28.72 43.69 26.87
C ALA A 43 -29.32 42.30 26.70
N ALA A 44 -28.50 41.29 26.45
CA ALA A 44 -28.92 39.88 26.38
C ALA A 44 -28.97 39.17 27.74
N GLY A 45 -28.77 39.88 28.86
CA GLY A 45 -28.77 39.34 30.21
C GLY A 45 -27.56 38.44 30.53
N ILE A 46 -26.46 38.59 29.80
CA ILE A 46 -25.24 37.82 30.06
C ILE A 46 -24.31 38.65 30.96
N ASP A 47 -24.37 38.36 32.26
CA ASP A 47 -23.63 39.10 33.26
C ASP A 47 -22.14 38.73 33.33
N ARG A 48 -21.79 37.51 32.93
CA ARG A 48 -20.40 37.01 32.96
C ARG A 48 -20.05 36.27 31.68
N VAL A 49 -18.82 36.45 31.22
CA VAL A 49 -18.23 35.77 30.06
C VAL A 49 -16.86 35.19 30.41
N ILE A 50 -16.47 34.11 29.79
CA ILE A 50 -15.11 33.58 29.90
C ILE A 50 -14.25 34.23 28.85
N VAL A 51 -13.19 34.86 29.28
CA VAL A 51 -12.28 35.62 28.41
C VAL A 51 -10.83 35.35 28.74
N ALA A 52 -9.95 35.66 27.78
CA ALA A 52 -8.52 35.90 28.03
C ALA A 52 -8.27 37.39 28.08
N ARG A 53 -7.70 37.87 29.20
CA ARG A 53 -7.23 39.24 29.34
C ARG A 53 -5.72 39.26 29.14
N LEU A 54 -5.29 39.97 28.11
CA LEU A 54 -3.88 40.12 27.77
C LEU A 54 -3.25 41.21 28.66
N GLY A 55 -2.04 40.95 29.11
CA GLY A 55 -1.15 41.99 29.69
C GLY A 55 -0.36 42.71 28.58
N PRO A 56 0.40 43.73 28.94
CA PRO A 56 1.20 44.50 27.96
C PRO A 56 2.29 43.68 27.29
N ASP A 57 2.74 42.60 27.93
CA ASP A 57 3.80 41.71 27.45
C ASP A 57 3.28 40.40 26.82
N ASP A 58 1.96 40.30 26.60
CA ASP A 58 1.34 39.13 25.97
C ASP A 58 1.15 39.40 24.47
N LEU A 59 1.47 38.39 23.64
CA LEU A 59 1.20 38.37 22.21
C LEU A 59 -0.07 37.55 21.92
N PRO A 60 -1.02 38.07 21.14
CA PRO A 60 -2.16 37.33 20.63
C PRO A 60 -1.72 36.08 19.86
N GLU A 61 -2.57 35.05 19.83
CA GLU A 61 -2.26 33.73 19.21
C GLU A 61 -1.81 33.86 17.75
N ASP A 62 -2.47 34.71 16.94
CA ASP A 62 -2.14 34.84 15.51
C ASP A 62 -0.81 35.59 15.31
N GLU A 63 -0.53 36.63 16.11
CA GLU A 63 0.73 37.39 16.06
C GLU A 63 1.90 36.49 16.49
N ALA A 64 1.73 35.72 17.56
CA ALA A 64 2.76 34.80 18.03
C ALA A 64 3.02 33.67 17.02
N ALA A 65 1.96 33.09 16.41
CA ALA A 65 2.10 32.07 15.39
C ALA A 65 2.80 32.61 14.14
N ALA A 66 2.44 33.81 13.69
CA ALA A 66 3.08 34.45 12.54
C ALA A 66 4.57 34.71 12.79
N THR A 67 4.91 35.30 13.93
CA THR A 67 6.31 35.62 14.30
C THR A 67 7.18 34.34 14.31
N ILE A 68 6.67 33.26 14.89
CA ILE A 68 7.41 31.98 14.91
C ILE A 68 7.51 31.39 13.51
N ALA A 69 6.44 31.42 12.72
CA ALA A 69 6.46 30.90 11.37
C ALA A 69 7.40 31.68 10.44
N ASP A 70 7.42 32.99 10.56
CA ASP A 70 8.34 33.87 9.81
C ASP A 70 9.81 33.58 10.18
N ALA A 71 10.09 33.32 11.46
CA ALA A 71 11.43 32.92 11.90
C ALA A 71 11.86 31.52 11.42
N LEU A 72 10.89 30.64 11.09
CA LEU A 72 11.12 29.32 10.56
C LEU A 72 11.17 29.28 9.01
N ALA A 73 10.66 30.32 8.35
CA ALA A 73 10.60 30.41 6.90
C ALA A 73 12.00 30.65 6.29
N SER A 74 12.14 30.27 5.03
CA SER A 74 13.32 30.51 4.20
C SER A 74 12.89 30.84 2.77
N ASP A 75 13.85 31.04 1.87
CA ASP A 75 13.56 31.27 0.44
C ASP A 75 12.81 30.06 -0.18
N GLU A 76 13.06 28.84 0.31
CA GLU A 76 12.48 27.61 -0.20
C GLU A 76 11.23 27.16 0.60
N ILE A 77 10.99 27.71 1.80
CA ILE A 77 9.87 27.32 2.67
C ILE A 77 9.11 28.57 3.09
N GLY A 78 7.95 28.78 2.49
CA GLY A 78 7.10 29.95 2.76
C GLY A 78 6.10 29.72 3.89
N ALA A 79 5.88 30.77 4.73
CA ALA A 79 4.84 30.79 5.74
C ALA A 79 3.53 31.36 5.16
N ALA A 80 2.39 30.72 5.45
CA ALA A 80 1.07 31.28 5.17
C ALA A 80 0.61 32.21 6.30
N PRO A 81 -0.28 33.18 6.03
CA PRO A 81 -0.86 34.02 7.04
C PRO A 81 -1.44 33.23 8.22
N ALA A 82 -1.14 33.68 9.44
CA ALA A 82 -1.67 33.03 10.63
C ALA A 82 -3.17 33.29 10.79
N ALA A 83 -3.90 32.31 11.25
CA ALA A 83 -5.31 32.42 11.60
C ALA A 83 -5.67 31.43 12.71
N THR A 84 -6.44 31.89 13.68
CA THR A 84 -6.87 31.08 14.84
C THR A 84 -5.70 30.42 15.58
N GLY A 85 -4.60 31.17 15.76
CA GLY A 85 -3.39 30.73 16.43
C GLY A 85 -2.58 29.69 15.65
N ARG A 86 -2.77 29.55 14.33
CA ARG A 86 -2.07 28.59 13.47
C ARG A 86 -1.42 29.29 12.29
N ALA A 87 -0.17 28.96 12.04
CA ALA A 87 0.54 29.30 10.82
C ALA A 87 1.14 28.03 10.20
N ASN A 88 0.93 27.84 8.91
CA ASN A 88 1.42 26.68 8.16
C ASN A 88 2.59 27.07 7.27
N LEU A 89 3.56 26.18 7.13
CA LEU A 89 4.71 26.36 6.26
C LEU A 89 4.64 25.38 5.09
N PHE A 90 4.98 25.84 3.90
CA PHE A 90 4.85 25.12 2.64
C PHE A 90 6.16 25.11 1.87
N ALA A 91 6.46 23.99 1.22
CA ALA A 91 7.58 23.88 0.29
C ALA A 91 7.33 24.77 -0.95
N GLY A 92 8.28 25.59 -1.32
CA GLY A 92 8.22 26.45 -2.51
C GLY A 92 8.44 25.70 -3.82
N GLU A 93 9.19 24.61 -3.77
CA GLU A 93 9.50 23.75 -4.91
C GLU A 93 9.52 22.26 -4.50
N ALA A 94 9.64 21.37 -5.48
CA ALA A 94 9.76 19.93 -5.22
C ALA A 94 11.19 19.59 -4.75
N GLY A 95 11.30 18.73 -3.73
CA GLY A 95 12.61 18.41 -3.15
C GLY A 95 12.50 17.46 -1.96
N VAL A 96 13.60 17.38 -1.21
CA VAL A 96 13.68 16.64 0.05
C VAL A 96 13.65 17.63 1.21
N PHE A 97 12.65 17.48 2.08
CA PHE A 97 12.52 18.30 3.29
C PHE A 97 13.46 17.76 4.38
N LEU A 98 14.19 18.66 5.02
CA LEU A 98 15.15 18.38 6.08
C LEU A 98 14.71 19.08 7.36
N ALA A 99 14.58 18.35 8.46
CA ALA A 99 14.18 18.87 9.76
C ALA A 99 15.24 18.60 10.83
N ASP A 100 15.74 19.64 11.47
CA ASP A 100 16.57 19.48 12.67
C ASP A 100 15.70 19.10 13.87
N ARG A 101 15.65 17.80 14.16
CA ARG A 101 14.89 17.26 15.30
C ARG A 101 15.29 17.92 16.64
N ARG A 102 16.55 18.31 16.81
CA ARG A 102 17.03 18.96 18.03
C ARG A 102 16.36 20.33 18.21
N LEU A 103 16.33 21.13 17.14
CA LEU A 103 15.70 22.47 17.16
C LEU A 103 14.18 22.38 17.29
N VAL A 104 13.52 21.51 16.54
CA VAL A 104 12.08 21.28 16.67
C VAL A 104 11.70 20.91 18.10
N ASN A 105 12.45 19.99 18.72
CA ASN A 105 12.21 19.60 20.11
C ASN A 105 12.53 20.73 21.11
N ALA A 106 13.56 21.55 20.85
CA ALA A 106 13.89 22.71 21.69
C ALA A 106 12.76 23.73 21.67
N ILE A 107 12.24 24.08 20.50
CA ILE A 107 11.10 25.00 20.33
C ILE A 107 9.87 24.49 21.10
N ASN A 108 9.52 23.22 20.95
CA ASN A 108 8.39 22.61 21.65
C ASN A 108 8.55 22.57 23.18
N ARG A 109 9.76 22.75 23.71
CA ARG A 109 10.05 22.81 25.16
C ARG A 109 10.04 24.20 25.74
N VAL A 110 10.02 25.24 24.92
CA VAL A 110 10.04 26.64 25.41
C VAL A 110 8.81 26.96 26.26
N HIS A 111 7.62 26.56 25.74
CA HIS A 111 6.38 26.85 26.44
C HIS A 111 5.28 25.87 26.03
N PRO A 112 4.48 25.33 26.96
CA PRO A 112 3.45 24.33 26.64
C PRO A 112 2.34 24.85 25.71
N GLY A 113 2.18 26.15 25.58
CA GLY A 113 1.25 26.80 24.66
C GLY A 113 1.77 26.98 23.24
N ILE A 114 3.04 26.66 22.95
CA ILE A 114 3.66 26.73 21.62
C ILE A 114 3.91 25.31 21.14
N THR A 115 3.36 24.95 19.97
CA THR A 115 3.59 23.64 19.36
C THR A 115 4.01 23.78 17.91
N LEU A 116 5.01 23.01 17.53
CA LEU A 116 5.54 22.88 16.18
C LEU A 116 5.51 21.42 15.77
N ALA A 117 4.78 21.10 14.70
CA ALA A 117 4.75 19.78 14.10
C ALA A 117 5.26 19.84 12.66
N THR A 118 5.96 18.79 12.23
CA THR A 118 6.62 18.72 10.92
C THR A 118 6.36 17.40 10.24
N LEU A 119 6.65 17.31 8.94
CA LEU A 119 6.90 16.04 8.27
C LEU A 119 8.15 15.36 8.85
N ASP A 120 8.33 14.09 8.52
CA ASP A 120 9.57 13.40 8.86
C ASP A 120 10.78 14.04 8.17
N ASP A 121 11.94 13.94 8.82
CA ASP A 121 13.22 14.32 8.23
C ASP A 121 13.49 13.46 6.97
N PHE A 122 14.00 14.09 5.92
CA PHE A 122 14.17 13.53 4.57
C PHE A 122 12.87 13.16 3.84
N ALA A 123 11.73 13.73 4.22
CA ALA A 123 10.49 13.53 3.48
C ALA A 123 10.57 14.14 2.06
N SER A 124 10.22 13.37 1.06
CA SER A 124 10.06 13.86 -0.32
C SER A 124 8.79 14.69 -0.45
N VAL A 125 8.88 15.88 -1.02
CA VAL A 125 7.77 16.82 -1.11
C VAL A 125 7.65 17.41 -2.53
N GLU A 126 6.43 17.72 -2.90
CA GLU A 126 6.11 18.51 -4.09
C GLU A 126 5.97 20.00 -3.73
N ALA A 127 6.08 20.86 -4.72
CA ALA A 127 5.82 22.29 -4.55
C ALA A 127 4.40 22.53 -3.97
N GLY A 128 4.29 23.41 -2.98
CA GLY A 128 3.04 23.69 -2.29
C GLY A 128 2.64 22.66 -1.21
N ARG A 129 3.45 21.63 -0.95
CA ARG A 129 3.20 20.68 0.13
C ARG A 129 3.41 21.35 1.49
N MET A 130 2.46 21.21 2.41
CA MET A 130 2.63 21.63 3.80
C MET A 130 3.69 20.75 4.47
N VAL A 131 4.75 21.40 5.00
CA VAL A 131 5.90 20.73 5.63
C VAL A 131 5.92 20.88 7.14
N ALA A 132 5.36 21.97 7.67
CA ALA A 132 5.27 22.19 9.10
C ALA A 132 4.06 23.06 9.46
N THR A 133 3.68 23.05 10.73
CA THR A 133 2.64 23.90 11.28
C THR A 133 3.01 24.34 12.69
N VAL A 134 2.93 25.65 12.91
CA VAL A 134 2.98 26.26 14.25
C VAL A 134 1.56 26.38 14.77
N LYS A 135 1.33 26.02 16.03
CA LYS A 135 0.05 26.24 16.69
C LYS A 135 0.26 26.81 18.09
N ILE A 136 -0.34 27.94 18.33
CA ILE A 136 -0.46 28.54 19.66
C ILE A 136 -1.75 28.01 20.30
N ILE A 137 -1.63 27.33 21.43
CA ILE A 137 -2.76 26.66 22.09
C ILE A 137 -3.66 27.66 22.83
N PRO A 138 -3.13 28.58 23.69
CA PRO A 138 -3.94 29.59 24.33
C PRO A 138 -4.20 30.79 23.39
N LEU A 139 -5.12 31.67 23.75
CA LEU A 139 -5.46 32.87 22.97
C LEU A 139 -4.33 33.94 22.94
N ALA A 140 -3.33 33.79 23.80
CA ALA A 140 -2.10 34.58 23.79
C ALA A 140 -1.01 33.87 24.59
N VAL A 141 0.26 34.20 24.32
CA VAL A 141 1.45 33.72 25.04
C VAL A 141 2.34 34.93 25.45
N PRO A 142 3.19 34.77 26.49
CA PRO A 142 4.15 35.82 26.83
C PRO A 142 5.09 36.11 25.65
N ARG A 143 5.33 37.39 25.34
CA ARG A 143 6.25 37.85 24.29
C ARG A 143 7.65 37.24 24.45
N ALA A 144 8.16 37.19 25.66
CA ALA A 144 9.47 36.63 25.97
C ALA A 144 9.61 35.14 25.52
N THR A 145 8.51 34.37 25.49
CA THR A 145 8.56 32.97 25.01
C THR A 145 8.68 32.88 23.48
N VAL A 146 8.12 33.85 22.75
CA VAL A 146 8.26 33.94 21.30
C VAL A 146 9.66 34.42 20.93
N GLU A 147 10.18 35.40 21.67
CA GLU A 147 11.57 35.88 21.55
C GLU A 147 12.58 34.77 21.83
N GLN A 148 12.34 33.94 22.85
CA GLN A 148 13.17 32.76 23.12
C GLN A 148 13.17 31.74 21.97
N VAL A 149 12.03 31.56 21.28
CA VAL A 149 12.00 30.71 20.06
C VAL A 149 12.83 31.35 18.95
N ALA A 150 12.72 32.67 18.75
CA ALA A 150 13.53 33.37 17.75
C ALA A 150 15.03 33.27 18.05
N ASP A 151 15.42 33.38 19.32
CA ASP A 151 16.81 33.21 19.77
C ASP A 151 17.35 31.81 19.48
N LEU A 152 16.54 30.74 19.64
CA LEU A 152 16.92 29.36 19.28
C LEU A 152 17.17 29.20 17.78
N LEU A 153 16.53 30.01 16.96
CA LEU A 153 16.67 30.00 15.51
C LEU A 153 17.75 30.99 15.00
N ALA A 154 18.32 31.78 15.88
CA ALA A 154 19.33 32.75 15.49
C ALA A 154 20.61 32.05 15.02
N GLY A 155 20.83 32.06 13.70
CA GLY A 155 22.00 31.46 13.06
C GLY A 155 21.89 29.96 12.77
N GLU A 156 20.79 29.31 13.12
CA GLU A 156 20.52 27.90 12.80
C GLU A 156 19.14 27.74 12.14
N ALA A 157 19.06 26.99 11.04
CA ALA A 157 17.79 26.72 10.37
C ALA A 157 17.19 25.41 10.90
N ALA A 158 15.96 25.47 11.46
CA ALA A 158 15.25 24.28 11.88
C ALA A 158 14.79 23.43 10.67
N PHE A 159 14.61 24.07 9.51
CA PHE A 159 14.17 23.43 8.27
C PHE A 159 15.02 23.86 7.11
N ARG A 160 15.20 22.96 6.18
CA ARG A 160 15.74 23.23 4.84
C ARG A 160 14.98 22.40 3.81
N LEU A 161 14.91 22.87 2.60
CA LEU A 161 14.48 22.12 1.44
C LEU A 161 15.69 21.94 0.53
N ALA A 162 16.02 20.69 0.20
CA ALA A 162 16.99 20.37 -0.85
C ALA A 162 16.20 20.12 -2.14
N PRO A 163 16.23 21.07 -3.10
CA PRO A 163 15.43 20.92 -4.31
C PRO A 163 15.93 19.79 -5.19
N PHE A 164 15.02 19.12 -5.87
CA PHE A 164 15.41 18.15 -6.88
C PHE A 164 16.14 18.81 -8.04
N ARG A 165 17.20 18.16 -8.50
CA ARG A 165 17.95 18.57 -9.68
C ARG A 165 17.62 17.60 -10.80
N GLY A 166 17.05 18.11 -11.90
CA GLY A 166 16.80 17.31 -13.10
C GLY A 166 18.09 16.69 -13.60
N ARG A 167 18.21 15.36 -13.56
CA ARG A 167 19.41 14.58 -13.93
C ARG A 167 19.11 13.63 -15.06
N GLY A 168 20.10 13.43 -15.93
CA GLY A 168 20.11 12.34 -16.88
C GLY A 168 20.50 11.03 -16.20
N VAL A 169 19.71 9.98 -16.39
CA VAL A 169 19.89 8.67 -15.75
C VAL A 169 20.06 7.59 -16.82
N GLY A 170 21.06 6.74 -16.68
CA GLY A 170 21.20 5.50 -17.45
C GLY A 170 20.43 4.38 -16.77
N LEU A 171 19.67 3.61 -17.54
CA LEU A 171 19.05 2.37 -17.10
C LEU A 171 19.75 1.19 -17.76
N VAL A 172 20.23 0.23 -16.96
CA VAL A 172 20.72 -1.06 -17.45
C VAL A 172 19.93 -2.16 -16.78
N GLN A 173 19.39 -3.07 -17.57
CA GLN A 173 18.66 -4.24 -17.08
C GLN A 173 19.37 -5.51 -17.51
N THR A 174 19.74 -6.38 -16.56
CA THR A 174 20.29 -7.68 -16.93
C THR A 174 19.17 -8.68 -17.14
N VAL A 175 19.40 -9.66 -18.02
CA VAL A 175 18.38 -10.61 -18.50
C VAL A 175 18.89 -12.03 -18.38
N LEU A 176 18.07 -12.94 -17.86
CA LEU A 176 18.27 -14.39 -17.90
C LEU A 176 17.47 -15.03 -19.04
N PRO A 177 17.89 -16.20 -19.55
CA PRO A 177 17.13 -16.93 -20.56
C PRO A 177 15.69 -17.21 -20.08
N GLY A 178 14.70 -16.88 -20.91
CA GLY A 178 13.28 -17.09 -20.59
C GLY A 178 12.60 -15.91 -19.87
N MET A 179 13.31 -14.85 -19.52
CA MET A 179 12.71 -13.65 -18.92
C MET A 179 11.81 -12.93 -19.93
N LYS A 180 10.57 -12.64 -19.54
CA LYS A 180 9.56 -11.95 -20.38
C LYS A 180 9.97 -10.49 -20.62
N PRO A 181 10.01 -9.98 -21.87
CA PRO A 181 10.32 -8.58 -22.16
C PRO A 181 9.42 -7.58 -21.44
N SER A 182 8.16 -7.93 -21.21
CA SER A 182 7.17 -7.08 -20.50
C SER A 182 7.59 -6.71 -19.08
N ILE A 183 8.39 -7.53 -18.40
CA ILE A 183 8.94 -7.21 -17.07
C ILE A 183 9.93 -6.05 -17.18
N LEU A 184 10.77 -6.08 -18.22
CA LEU A 184 11.76 -5.04 -18.47
C LEU A 184 11.10 -3.71 -18.86
N ASP A 185 10.08 -3.78 -19.73
CA ASP A 185 9.31 -2.60 -20.15
C ASP A 185 8.58 -1.96 -18.97
N LYS A 186 7.95 -2.77 -18.11
CA LYS A 186 7.32 -2.31 -16.89
C LYS A 186 8.33 -1.66 -15.93
N THR A 187 9.51 -2.25 -15.78
CA THR A 187 10.59 -1.70 -14.94
C THR A 187 11.03 -0.33 -15.43
N ALA A 188 11.26 -0.18 -16.73
CA ALA A 188 11.62 1.10 -17.34
C ALA A 188 10.53 2.16 -17.14
N SER A 189 9.27 1.77 -17.33
CA SER A 189 8.10 2.64 -17.12
C SER A 189 7.98 3.12 -15.67
N VAL A 190 8.14 2.21 -14.70
CA VAL A 190 8.09 2.53 -13.27
C VAL A 190 9.22 3.46 -12.86
N LEU A 191 10.45 3.24 -13.37
CA LEU A 191 11.58 4.12 -13.13
C LEU A 191 11.35 5.50 -13.76
N ALA A 192 10.86 5.56 -14.99
CA ALA A 192 10.57 6.82 -15.66
C ALA A 192 9.56 7.68 -14.89
N GLU A 193 8.52 7.07 -14.32
CA GLU A 193 7.54 7.80 -13.50
C GLU A 193 8.13 8.31 -12.18
N ARG A 194 9.04 7.55 -11.54
CA ARG A 194 9.79 8.03 -10.37
C ARG A 194 10.66 9.25 -10.70
N LEU A 195 11.37 9.19 -11.82
CA LEU A 195 12.26 10.27 -12.24
C LEU A 195 11.51 11.54 -12.66
N LYS A 196 10.33 11.41 -13.25
CA LYS A 196 9.51 12.52 -13.74
C LYS A 196 9.19 13.55 -12.64
N ARG A 197 8.86 13.12 -11.43
CA ARG A 197 8.54 14.02 -10.31
C ARG A 197 9.72 14.90 -9.88
N THR A 198 10.95 14.48 -10.21
CA THR A 198 12.19 15.20 -9.89
C THR A 198 12.73 16.02 -11.06
N GLY A 199 12.05 16.04 -12.20
CA GLY A 199 12.54 16.65 -13.45
C GLY A 199 13.64 15.85 -14.12
N SER A 200 13.92 14.61 -13.68
CA SER A 200 14.92 13.71 -14.24
C SER A 200 14.34 12.81 -15.32
N ASN A 201 15.19 12.23 -16.15
CA ASN A 201 14.75 11.35 -17.24
C ASN A 201 15.78 10.26 -17.55
N ILE A 202 15.29 9.18 -18.15
CA ILE A 202 16.16 8.12 -18.68
C ILE A 202 16.76 8.58 -20.00
N LEU A 203 18.09 8.73 -20.06
CA LEU A 203 18.81 9.08 -21.29
C LEU A 203 19.10 7.86 -22.15
N ARG A 204 19.27 6.71 -21.54
CA ARG A 204 19.69 5.47 -22.19
C ARG A 204 19.09 4.28 -21.46
N GLU A 205 18.59 3.30 -22.20
CA GLU A 205 18.24 1.98 -21.70
C GLU A 205 19.12 0.92 -22.37
N GLY A 206 19.76 0.06 -21.59
CA GLY A 206 20.51 -1.11 -22.05
C GLY A 206 19.92 -2.40 -21.45
N ARG A 207 19.77 -3.43 -22.28
CA ARG A 207 19.37 -4.79 -21.87
C ARG A 207 20.48 -5.74 -22.25
N VAL A 208 21.09 -6.41 -21.28
CA VAL A 208 22.27 -7.25 -21.46
C VAL A 208 22.11 -8.57 -20.73
N GLY A 209 22.85 -9.60 -21.10
CA GLY A 209 22.87 -10.85 -20.36
C GLY A 209 23.27 -10.65 -18.90
N HIS A 210 22.79 -11.50 -17.99
CA HIS A 210 23.19 -11.48 -16.59
C HIS A 210 24.60 -12.08 -16.44
N ASP A 211 25.57 -11.33 -16.96
CA ASP A 211 27.00 -11.67 -17.04
C ASP A 211 27.83 -10.44 -16.71
N GLU A 212 28.88 -10.61 -15.92
CA GLU A 212 29.73 -9.52 -15.45
C GLU A 212 30.39 -8.73 -16.57
N ASN A 213 30.83 -9.41 -17.65
CA ASN A 213 31.52 -8.77 -18.77
C ASN A 213 30.54 -8.02 -19.69
N GLU A 214 29.33 -8.54 -19.88
CA GLU A 214 28.30 -7.83 -20.63
C GLU A 214 27.86 -6.58 -19.91
N LEU A 215 27.61 -6.70 -18.58
CA LEU A 215 27.24 -5.56 -17.76
C LEU A 215 28.36 -4.54 -17.67
N ARG A 216 29.64 -4.97 -17.51
CA ARG A 216 30.81 -4.08 -17.58
C ARG A 216 30.84 -3.24 -18.85
N ARG A 217 30.62 -3.88 -20.01
CA ARG A 217 30.57 -3.17 -21.30
C ARG A 217 29.44 -2.14 -21.33
N ALA A 218 28.26 -2.48 -20.86
CA ALA A 218 27.13 -1.57 -20.77
C ALA A 218 27.38 -0.39 -19.82
N LEU A 219 28.00 -0.62 -18.67
CA LEU A 219 28.41 0.42 -17.73
C LEU A 219 29.46 1.38 -18.32
N SER A 220 30.35 0.87 -19.18
CA SER A 220 31.37 1.70 -19.86
C SER A 220 30.81 2.54 -21.01
N GLN A 221 29.61 2.26 -21.51
CA GLN A 221 28.94 2.95 -22.62
C GLN A 221 27.95 4.02 -22.14
N ALA A 222 28.31 4.78 -21.11
CA ALA A 222 27.43 5.81 -20.56
C ALA A 222 27.25 7.00 -21.51
N HIS A 223 26.11 7.66 -21.45
CA HIS A 223 25.89 8.94 -22.11
C HIS A 223 26.73 10.03 -21.40
N PRO A 224 27.30 11.03 -22.11
CA PRO A 224 28.12 12.08 -21.49
C PRO A 224 27.39 12.85 -20.36
N ASP A 225 26.06 13.04 -20.48
CA ASP A 225 25.25 13.77 -19.51
C ASP A 225 24.61 12.82 -18.45
N GLU A 226 25.04 11.56 -18.41
CA GLU A 226 24.52 10.57 -17.45
C GLU A 226 25.17 10.78 -16.08
N ALA A 227 24.42 11.38 -15.16
CA ALA A 227 24.88 11.64 -13.79
C ALA A 227 24.94 10.36 -12.94
N MET A 228 24.05 9.41 -13.22
CA MET A 228 24.01 8.12 -12.53
C MET A 228 23.52 7.01 -13.45
N THR A 229 23.92 5.77 -13.15
CA THR A 229 23.42 4.56 -13.80
C THR A 229 22.65 3.72 -12.78
N ILE A 230 21.41 3.36 -13.09
CA ILE A 230 20.60 2.43 -12.29
C ILE A 230 20.60 1.06 -12.97
N VAL A 231 21.01 0.04 -12.24
CA VAL A 231 21.09 -1.34 -12.71
C VAL A 231 20.04 -2.19 -12.05
N PHE A 232 19.13 -2.76 -12.83
CA PHE A 232 18.18 -3.78 -12.36
C PHE A 232 18.71 -5.18 -12.71
N GLY A 233 19.14 -5.92 -11.71
CA GLY A 233 19.60 -7.30 -11.86
C GLY A 233 18.46 -8.25 -12.22
N ALA A 234 18.70 -9.24 -13.05
CA ALA A 234 17.77 -10.36 -13.26
C ALA A 234 17.66 -11.25 -12.00
N SER A 235 18.67 -11.20 -11.14
CA SER A 235 18.69 -11.75 -9.79
C SER A 235 18.97 -10.64 -8.78
N ALA A 236 18.54 -10.83 -7.53
CA ALA A 236 18.92 -9.96 -6.43
C ALA A 236 20.43 -10.08 -6.13
N VAL A 237 21.06 -8.96 -5.80
CA VAL A 237 22.46 -8.96 -5.34
C VAL A 237 22.52 -9.43 -3.90
N ILE A 238 23.19 -10.53 -3.66
CA ILE A 238 23.27 -11.17 -2.32
C ILE A 238 24.70 -11.29 -1.78
N ASP A 239 25.70 -11.02 -2.63
CA ASP A 239 27.12 -11.17 -2.31
C ASP A 239 27.96 -10.08 -3.01
N GLU A 240 29.11 -9.75 -2.44
CA GLU A 240 30.07 -8.79 -3.03
C GLU A 240 30.67 -9.27 -4.35
N ASP A 241 30.67 -10.57 -4.60
CA ASP A 241 31.17 -11.18 -5.82
C ASP A 241 30.07 -11.50 -6.86
N ASP A 242 28.86 -11.06 -6.60
CA ASP A 242 27.73 -11.19 -7.56
C ASP A 242 27.97 -10.33 -8.83
N VAL A 243 27.19 -10.58 -9.87
CA VAL A 243 27.34 -10.00 -11.22
C VAL A 243 27.44 -8.47 -11.22
N ILE A 244 26.59 -7.77 -10.44
CA ILE A 244 26.57 -6.30 -10.46
C ILE A 244 27.81 -5.72 -9.79
N PRO A 245 28.18 -6.08 -8.54
CA PRO A 245 29.38 -5.56 -7.91
C PRO A 245 30.66 -5.99 -8.64
N ALA A 246 30.73 -7.20 -9.18
CA ALA A 246 31.84 -7.65 -10.01
C ALA A 246 32.01 -6.80 -11.28
N ALA A 247 30.90 -6.52 -11.99
CA ALA A 247 30.93 -5.69 -13.21
C ALA A 247 31.36 -4.24 -12.93
N ILE A 248 30.96 -3.65 -11.80
CA ILE A 248 31.42 -2.31 -11.39
C ILE A 248 32.94 -2.31 -11.20
N ARG A 249 33.49 -3.28 -10.44
CA ARG A 249 34.93 -3.40 -10.23
C ARG A 249 35.69 -3.65 -11.53
N LEU A 250 35.20 -4.53 -12.39
CA LEU A 250 35.78 -4.80 -13.70
C LEU A 250 35.74 -3.58 -14.65
N ALA A 251 34.79 -2.67 -14.48
CA ALA A 251 34.73 -1.41 -15.21
C ALA A 251 35.68 -0.33 -14.65
N GLY A 252 36.44 -0.63 -13.60
CA GLY A 252 37.33 0.31 -12.90
C GLY A 252 36.64 1.18 -11.86
N GLY A 253 35.45 0.82 -11.44
CA GLY A 253 34.68 1.49 -10.38
C GLY A 253 34.90 0.87 -9.00
N GLN A 254 34.18 1.40 -8.03
CA GLN A 254 34.21 0.94 -6.65
C GLN A 254 32.78 0.69 -6.16
N VAL A 255 32.61 -0.33 -5.35
CA VAL A 255 31.38 -0.60 -4.59
C VAL A 255 31.55 0.05 -3.22
N ASP A 256 30.68 0.99 -2.90
CA ASP A 256 30.74 1.78 -1.67
C ASP A 256 29.92 1.12 -0.55
N HIS A 257 28.82 0.48 -0.92
CA HIS A 257 27.94 -0.17 0.06
C HIS A 257 27.05 -1.24 -0.60
N LEU A 258 26.83 -2.34 0.12
CA LEU A 258 25.87 -3.38 -0.25
C LEU A 258 24.90 -3.63 0.92
N GLY A 259 23.63 -3.55 0.63
CA GLY A 259 22.55 -3.73 1.58
C GLY A 259 22.22 -2.46 2.37
N MET A 260 21.00 -2.40 2.93
CA MET A 260 20.60 -1.34 3.85
C MET A 260 19.46 -1.81 4.76
N PRO A 261 19.31 -1.24 5.97
CA PRO A 261 18.32 -1.68 6.94
C PRO A 261 16.92 -1.08 6.66
N VAL A 262 16.45 -1.19 5.40
CA VAL A 262 15.13 -0.71 4.98
C VAL A 262 14.40 -1.84 4.26
N ASP A 263 13.16 -2.10 4.67
CA ASP A 263 12.37 -3.19 4.15
C ASP A 263 10.93 -2.76 3.81
N PRO A 264 10.54 -2.86 2.50
CA PRO A 264 11.31 -3.34 1.34
C PRO A 264 12.41 -2.37 0.90
N GLY A 265 13.52 -2.93 0.34
CA GLY A 265 14.64 -2.15 -0.18
C GLY A 265 16.02 -2.65 0.22
N ASN A 266 16.11 -3.66 1.09
CA ASN A 266 17.34 -4.07 1.78
C ASN A 266 18.51 -4.52 0.89
N LEU A 267 18.27 -4.98 -0.34
CA LEU A 267 19.30 -5.46 -1.27
C LEU A 267 19.76 -4.36 -2.27
N LEU A 268 19.80 -3.11 -1.83
CA LEU A 268 20.35 -2.01 -2.62
C LEU A 268 21.87 -2.08 -2.60
N LEU A 269 22.49 -1.79 -3.76
CA LEU A 269 23.93 -1.58 -3.90
C LEU A 269 24.18 -0.13 -4.31
N LEU A 270 25.18 0.48 -3.68
CA LEU A 270 25.72 1.78 -4.07
C LEU A 270 27.18 1.62 -4.48
N GLY A 271 27.57 2.25 -5.58
CA GLY A 271 28.93 2.31 -6.05
C GLY A 271 29.13 3.47 -7.01
N HIS A 272 30.31 3.60 -7.57
CA HIS A 272 30.63 4.66 -8.53
C HIS A 272 31.62 4.22 -9.60
N LEU A 273 31.57 4.91 -10.75
CA LEU A 273 32.51 4.83 -11.84
C LEU A 273 33.05 6.24 -12.15
N GLY A 274 34.21 6.59 -11.59
CA GLY A 274 34.67 7.98 -11.54
C GLY A 274 33.68 8.81 -10.72
N GLU A 275 33.18 9.91 -11.27
CA GLU A 275 32.18 10.76 -10.61
C GLU A 275 30.71 10.25 -10.73
N ARG A 276 30.48 9.27 -11.62
CA ARG A 276 29.15 8.76 -11.90
C ARG A 276 28.73 7.71 -10.88
N ILE A 277 27.60 7.94 -10.25
CA ILE A 277 27.00 7.01 -9.28
C ILE A 277 26.43 5.79 -10.01
N VAL A 278 26.60 4.61 -9.44
CA VAL A 278 25.99 3.36 -9.90
C VAL A 278 25.15 2.79 -8.78
N ILE A 279 23.85 2.59 -9.04
CA ILE A 279 22.91 2.01 -8.09
C ILE A 279 22.49 0.63 -8.59
N GLY A 280 22.77 -0.41 -7.82
CA GLY A 280 22.13 -1.72 -7.99
C GLY A 280 20.77 -1.70 -7.31
N ALA A 281 19.70 -1.63 -8.10
CA ALA A 281 18.34 -1.52 -7.58
C ALA A 281 17.85 -2.86 -7.02
N PRO A 282 17.22 -2.88 -5.85
CA PRO A 282 16.61 -4.10 -5.29
C PRO A 282 15.40 -4.52 -6.12
N GLY A 283 15.05 -5.80 -6.09
CA GLY A 283 13.93 -6.34 -6.87
C GLY A 283 12.59 -5.63 -6.62
N CYS A 284 12.34 -5.21 -5.38
CA CYS A 284 11.12 -4.45 -5.01
C CYS A 284 11.01 -3.08 -5.68
N ALA A 285 12.12 -2.48 -6.16
CA ALA A 285 12.09 -1.23 -6.90
C ALA A 285 11.41 -1.34 -8.28
N ARG A 286 11.10 -2.55 -8.75
CA ARG A 286 10.26 -2.79 -9.95
C ARG A 286 8.78 -2.51 -9.69
N SER A 287 8.37 -2.44 -8.43
CA SER A 287 7.01 -2.04 -8.02
C SER A 287 6.89 -0.51 -7.95
N PRO A 288 5.73 0.08 -8.26
CA PRO A 288 5.47 1.51 -8.07
C PRO A 288 5.32 1.91 -6.59
N ARG A 289 5.25 0.95 -5.66
CA ARG A 289 5.13 1.21 -4.22
C ARG A 289 6.43 1.78 -3.69
N GLU A 290 6.33 2.70 -2.73
CA GLU A 290 7.47 3.26 -2.00
C GLU A 290 8.29 2.16 -1.32
N ASN A 291 9.60 2.29 -1.41
CA ASN A 291 10.57 1.38 -0.77
C ASN A 291 11.90 2.13 -0.55
N GLY A 292 12.86 1.48 0.11
CA GLY A 292 14.12 2.13 0.44
C GLY A 292 14.92 2.66 -0.75
N PHE A 293 14.74 2.10 -1.95
CA PHE A 293 15.36 2.64 -3.16
C PHE A 293 14.86 4.07 -3.45
N ASP A 294 13.59 4.37 -3.21
CA ASP A 294 13.03 5.72 -3.39
C ASP A 294 13.73 6.73 -2.47
N TRP A 295 13.98 6.37 -1.23
CA TRP A 295 14.68 7.24 -0.27
C TRP A 295 16.11 7.58 -0.70
N VAL A 296 16.82 6.60 -1.25
CA VAL A 296 18.19 6.78 -1.75
C VAL A 296 18.19 7.62 -3.01
N LEU A 297 17.31 7.30 -3.96
CA LEU A 297 17.17 8.00 -5.22
C LEU A 297 16.83 9.48 -5.01
N ASP A 298 15.87 9.79 -4.13
CA ASP A 298 15.45 11.15 -3.83
C ASP A 298 16.60 11.97 -3.22
N ARG A 299 17.37 11.39 -2.30
CA ARG A 299 18.54 12.07 -1.73
C ARG A 299 19.58 12.39 -2.78
N LEU A 300 19.90 11.42 -3.67
CA LEU A 300 20.87 11.63 -4.73
C LEU A 300 20.40 12.68 -5.75
N LEU A 301 19.12 12.70 -6.08
CA LEU A 301 18.54 13.68 -7.01
C LEU A 301 18.38 15.08 -6.39
N ALA A 302 18.47 15.19 -5.07
CA ALA A 302 18.50 16.44 -4.31
C ALA A 302 19.94 16.87 -3.90
N ASP A 303 20.96 16.24 -4.46
CA ASP A 303 22.39 16.48 -4.14
C ASP A 303 22.72 16.32 -2.64
N LEU A 304 21.97 15.47 -1.95
CA LEU A 304 22.23 15.14 -0.55
C LEU A 304 23.23 13.98 -0.45
N PRO A 305 24.09 13.99 0.58
CA PRO A 305 25.06 12.92 0.75
C PRO A 305 24.39 11.57 1.00
N VAL A 306 24.85 10.55 0.29
CA VAL A 306 24.48 9.15 0.51
C VAL A 306 25.77 8.35 0.57
N SER A 307 26.17 7.96 1.77
CA SER A 307 27.33 7.10 2.02
C SER A 307 26.90 5.87 2.82
N SER A 308 27.82 4.96 3.06
CA SER A 308 27.60 3.80 3.93
C SER A 308 27.04 4.20 5.32
N ARG A 309 27.47 5.35 5.84
CA ARG A 309 26.99 5.85 7.15
C ARG A 309 25.52 6.27 7.10
N GLU A 310 25.12 7.01 6.05
CA GLU A 310 23.74 7.44 5.87
C GLU A 310 22.84 6.22 5.62
N LEU A 311 23.27 5.27 4.77
CA LEU A 311 22.51 4.06 4.47
C LEU A 311 22.29 3.20 5.72
N THR A 312 23.34 2.95 6.51
CA THR A 312 23.23 2.16 7.76
C THR A 312 22.41 2.88 8.84
N GLY A 313 22.29 4.20 8.75
CA GLY A 313 21.47 5.03 9.65
C GLY A 313 19.96 4.94 9.42
N LEU A 314 19.50 4.31 8.33
CA LEU A 314 18.08 4.25 7.96
C LEU A 314 17.24 3.21 8.72
N GLY A 315 17.83 2.50 9.69
CA GLY A 315 17.17 1.38 10.37
C GLY A 315 15.92 1.77 11.17
N VAL A 316 15.95 2.91 11.86
CA VAL A 316 14.77 3.40 12.60
C VAL A 316 13.79 4.04 11.61
N GLY A 317 12.60 3.46 11.49
CA GLY A 317 11.61 3.81 10.46
C GLY A 317 11.78 3.03 9.15
N GLY A 318 12.84 2.22 9.02
CA GLY A 318 13.14 1.45 7.82
C GLY A 318 12.21 0.25 7.55
N LEU A 319 11.36 -0.14 8.48
CA LEU A 319 10.31 -1.13 8.25
C LEU A 319 9.07 -0.44 7.67
N LEU A 320 9.02 -0.34 6.34
CA LEU A 320 7.99 0.47 5.63
C LEU A 320 6.64 -0.23 5.55
N MET A 321 6.64 -1.55 5.47
CA MET A 321 5.40 -2.32 5.46
C MET A 321 5.64 -3.74 5.96
N GLU A 322 4.62 -4.30 6.57
CA GLU A 322 4.55 -5.72 6.83
C GLU A 322 4.12 -6.43 5.54
N ILE A 323 5.01 -7.27 5.01
CA ILE A 323 4.69 -8.10 3.84
C ILE A 323 4.27 -9.47 4.38
N ALA A 324 2.97 -9.68 4.51
CA ALA A 324 2.39 -10.91 5.05
C ALA A 324 2.82 -12.19 4.28
N SER A 325 3.18 -12.04 3.00
CA SER A 325 3.69 -13.14 2.16
C SER A 325 5.20 -13.39 2.29
N ARG A 326 5.95 -12.59 3.09
CA ARG A 326 7.35 -12.93 3.37
C ARG A 326 7.40 -14.17 4.22
N PRO A 327 8.21 -15.19 3.84
CA PRO A 327 8.47 -16.28 4.75
C PRO A 327 9.01 -15.70 6.05
N GLN A 328 8.43 -16.09 7.18
CA GLN A 328 9.02 -15.93 8.50
C GLN A 328 10.51 -16.32 8.41
N PRO A 329 11.42 -15.72 9.23
CA PRO A 329 12.85 -16.00 9.16
C PRO A 329 13.03 -17.48 8.95
N ARG A 330 13.83 -17.88 7.94
CA ARG A 330 14.05 -19.29 7.57
C ARG A 330 14.17 -20.13 8.84
N GLU A 331 13.06 -20.63 9.33
CA GLU A 331 13.11 -21.85 10.09
C GLU A 331 13.87 -22.79 9.16
N ILE A 332 14.99 -23.28 9.64
CA ILE A 332 15.69 -24.38 8.97
C ILE A 332 14.68 -25.53 9.05
N ASN A 333 13.74 -25.54 8.15
CA ASN A 333 12.82 -26.62 7.93
C ASN A 333 13.63 -27.76 7.34
N ARG A 334 14.32 -28.48 8.24
CA ARG A 334 14.57 -29.91 8.06
C ARG A 334 13.25 -30.67 8.20
N LEU A 335 12.19 -30.16 7.58
CA LEU A 335 10.99 -30.92 7.31
C LEU A 335 11.11 -31.32 5.85
N GLU A 336 11.15 -32.63 5.63
CA GLU A 336 10.90 -33.28 4.36
C GLU A 336 9.83 -32.46 3.62
N ALA A 337 10.04 -32.20 2.34
CA ALA A 337 9.12 -31.45 1.51
C ALA A 337 7.71 -32.08 1.62
N ARG A 338 6.92 -31.56 2.55
CA ARG A 338 5.54 -32.01 2.75
C ARG A 338 4.74 -31.45 1.57
N THR A 339 4.17 -32.35 0.79
CA THR A 339 3.23 -31.96 -0.26
C THR A 339 2.14 -31.07 0.34
N PRO A 340 1.90 -29.84 -0.20
CA PRO A 340 0.88 -28.96 0.31
C PRO A 340 -0.49 -29.65 0.38
N ARG A 341 -1.19 -29.47 1.47
CA ARG A 341 -2.54 -30.00 1.66
C ARG A 341 -3.55 -29.02 1.10
N VAL A 342 -4.25 -29.39 0.04
CA VAL A 342 -5.29 -28.57 -0.57
C VAL A 342 -6.65 -29.19 -0.32
N ALA A 343 -7.58 -28.43 0.27
CA ALA A 343 -8.99 -28.77 0.39
C ALA A 343 -9.77 -28.20 -0.79
N ILE A 344 -10.91 -28.81 -1.16
CA ILE A 344 -11.79 -28.29 -2.20
C ILE A 344 -13.08 -27.74 -1.61
N VAL A 345 -13.51 -26.57 -2.10
CA VAL A 345 -14.83 -25.99 -1.86
C VAL A 345 -15.62 -25.98 -3.17
N VAL A 346 -16.69 -26.73 -3.22
CA VAL A 346 -17.65 -26.75 -4.34
C VAL A 346 -18.79 -25.80 -4.01
N LEU A 347 -18.91 -24.71 -4.76
CA LEU A 347 -19.98 -23.71 -4.58
C LEU A 347 -21.23 -24.15 -5.35
N ALA A 348 -22.30 -24.53 -4.60
CA ALA A 348 -23.55 -25.05 -5.12
C ALA A 348 -24.80 -24.32 -4.56
N ALA A 349 -24.64 -23.07 -4.09
CA ALA A 349 -25.72 -22.33 -3.42
C ALA A 349 -26.57 -21.45 -4.35
N GLY A 350 -26.23 -21.35 -5.66
CA GLY A 350 -26.83 -20.43 -6.62
C GLY A 350 -28.31 -20.71 -6.95
N ARG A 351 -29.05 -19.65 -7.29
CA ARG A 351 -30.49 -19.71 -7.61
C ARG A 351 -30.86 -20.26 -8.99
N SER A 352 -29.91 -20.44 -9.90
CA SER A 352 -30.15 -20.84 -11.30
C SER A 352 -31.18 -19.97 -12.03
N SER A 353 -31.22 -18.65 -11.75
CA SER A 353 -32.30 -17.74 -12.19
C SER A 353 -32.44 -17.64 -13.71
N ARG A 354 -31.38 -17.87 -14.47
CA ARG A 354 -31.36 -17.82 -15.94
C ARG A 354 -31.92 -19.10 -16.60
N MET A 355 -32.19 -20.16 -15.81
CA MET A 355 -32.67 -21.44 -16.31
C MET A 355 -34.20 -21.52 -16.45
N GLY A 356 -34.97 -20.50 -16.10
CA GLY A 356 -36.41 -20.45 -16.27
C GLY A 356 -37.24 -21.36 -15.35
N GLY A 357 -36.64 -21.90 -14.26
CA GLY A 357 -37.35 -22.71 -13.24
C GLY A 357 -36.58 -23.89 -12.68
N PRO A 358 -36.08 -24.85 -13.48
CA PRO A 358 -35.32 -25.99 -12.95
C PRO A 358 -33.96 -25.56 -12.38
N ASN A 359 -33.51 -26.27 -11.32
CA ASN A 359 -32.16 -26.06 -10.81
C ASN A 359 -31.15 -26.74 -11.74
N LYS A 360 -30.22 -25.99 -12.36
CA LYS A 360 -29.20 -26.46 -13.30
C LYS A 360 -28.32 -27.58 -12.70
N LEU A 361 -28.08 -27.56 -11.40
CA LEU A 361 -27.25 -28.56 -10.73
C LEU A 361 -27.92 -29.94 -10.58
N LEU A 362 -29.23 -30.00 -10.81
CA LEU A 362 -30.01 -31.25 -10.88
C LEU A 362 -30.16 -31.79 -12.32
N ALA A 363 -29.69 -31.03 -13.33
CA ALA A 363 -29.64 -31.51 -14.70
C ALA A 363 -28.81 -32.80 -14.80
N ARG A 364 -29.22 -33.71 -15.67
CA ARG A 364 -28.56 -35.02 -15.80
C ARG A 364 -27.56 -35.04 -16.95
N PHE A 365 -26.34 -35.41 -16.63
CA PHE A 365 -25.26 -35.72 -17.56
C PHE A 365 -24.96 -37.22 -17.45
N ASP A 366 -25.08 -37.93 -18.53
CA ASP A 366 -24.93 -39.41 -18.54
C ASP A 366 -25.77 -40.12 -17.45
N GLY A 367 -26.98 -39.58 -17.18
CA GLY A 367 -27.89 -40.12 -16.18
C GLY A 367 -27.66 -39.64 -14.73
N GLN A 368 -26.56 -38.96 -14.44
CA GLN A 368 -26.23 -38.44 -13.11
C GLN A 368 -26.49 -36.92 -12.98
N PRO A 369 -26.92 -36.43 -11.82
CA PRO A 369 -27.03 -34.96 -11.56
C PRO A 369 -25.67 -34.25 -11.72
N LEU A 370 -25.66 -33.06 -12.31
CA LEU A 370 -24.45 -32.27 -12.51
C LEU A 370 -23.68 -32.03 -11.20
N LEU A 371 -24.38 -31.71 -10.11
CA LEU A 371 -23.75 -31.55 -8.80
C LEU A 371 -23.00 -32.81 -8.37
N ARG A 372 -23.62 -33.99 -8.54
CA ARG A 372 -22.97 -35.23 -8.17
C ARG A 372 -21.70 -35.47 -8.98
N ARG A 373 -21.76 -35.25 -10.30
CA ARG A 373 -20.60 -35.34 -11.19
C ARG A 373 -19.47 -34.41 -10.77
N SER A 374 -19.77 -33.13 -10.46
CA SER A 374 -18.77 -32.14 -10.02
C SER A 374 -18.13 -32.55 -8.70
N VAL A 375 -18.93 -33.07 -7.74
CA VAL A 375 -18.41 -33.53 -6.45
C VAL A 375 -17.57 -34.83 -6.61
N GLU A 376 -17.97 -35.76 -7.44
CA GLU A 376 -17.18 -36.99 -7.76
C GLU A 376 -15.86 -36.62 -8.43
N THR A 377 -15.84 -35.63 -9.32
CA THR A 377 -14.61 -35.08 -9.90
C THR A 377 -13.68 -34.50 -8.81
N ALA A 378 -14.22 -33.78 -7.85
CA ALA A 378 -13.46 -33.25 -6.72
C ALA A 378 -12.92 -34.34 -5.78
N LEU A 379 -13.70 -35.38 -5.54
CA LEU A 379 -13.29 -36.53 -4.71
C LEU A 379 -12.24 -37.43 -5.39
N ALA A 380 -12.16 -37.42 -6.72
CA ALA A 380 -11.23 -38.21 -7.49
C ALA A 380 -9.83 -37.61 -7.65
N CYS A 381 -9.59 -36.41 -7.19
CA CYS A 381 -8.27 -35.74 -7.22
C CYS A 381 -7.52 -35.86 -5.89
N GLY A 382 -6.28 -35.35 -5.85
CA GLY A 382 -5.39 -35.40 -4.67
C GLY A 382 -5.76 -34.45 -3.54
N ALA A 383 -6.98 -33.93 -3.46
CA ALA A 383 -7.42 -33.05 -2.36
C ALA A 383 -7.57 -33.82 -1.04
N VAL A 384 -7.30 -33.11 0.09
CA VAL A 384 -7.37 -33.72 1.44
C VAL A 384 -8.79 -33.77 1.99
N SER A 385 -9.69 -32.94 1.52
CA SER A 385 -11.12 -32.93 1.88
C SER A 385 -11.93 -32.17 0.83
N VAL A 386 -13.23 -32.51 0.72
CA VAL A 386 -14.18 -31.84 -0.16
C VAL A 386 -15.34 -31.28 0.64
N HIS A 387 -15.54 -29.98 0.55
CA HIS A 387 -16.59 -29.22 1.20
C HIS A 387 -17.59 -28.74 0.16
N VAL A 388 -18.88 -28.95 0.37
CA VAL A 388 -19.94 -28.52 -0.55
C VAL A 388 -20.81 -27.48 0.14
N VAL A 389 -20.90 -26.28 -0.45
CA VAL A 389 -21.75 -25.20 0.10
C VAL A 389 -23.08 -25.19 -0.64
N LEU A 390 -24.14 -25.50 0.10
CA LEU A 390 -25.52 -25.55 -0.37
C LEU A 390 -26.29 -24.30 0.03
N GLY A 391 -27.30 -23.91 -0.76
CA GLY A 391 -28.16 -22.76 -0.49
C GLY A 391 -29.56 -22.98 -1.06
N HIS A 392 -29.85 -22.42 -2.23
CA HIS A 392 -31.16 -22.58 -2.87
C HIS A 392 -31.47 -24.06 -3.16
N ARG A 393 -32.64 -24.56 -2.70
CA ARG A 393 -33.10 -25.95 -2.82
C ARG A 393 -32.12 -26.97 -2.19
N SER A 394 -31.50 -26.60 -1.06
CA SER A 394 -30.47 -27.41 -0.38
C SER A 394 -30.90 -28.85 -0.13
N SER A 395 -32.18 -29.11 0.23
CA SER A 395 -32.69 -30.47 0.48
C SER A 395 -32.65 -31.37 -0.74
N GLU A 396 -32.87 -30.84 -1.93
CA GLU A 396 -32.81 -31.63 -3.19
C GLU A 396 -31.36 -31.86 -3.62
N LEU A 397 -30.52 -30.84 -3.49
CA LEU A 397 -29.09 -30.92 -3.79
C LEU A 397 -28.38 -31.91 -2.86
N ARG A 398 -28.74 -31.91 -1.57
CA ARG A 398 -28.23 -32.87 -0.58
C ARG A 398 -28.55 -34.31 -0.96
N ARG A 399 -29.79 -34.57 -1.41
CA ARG A 399 -30.18 -35.93 -1.91
C ARG A 399 -29.39 -36.34 -3.15
N ALA A 400 -29.07 -35.39 -4.03
CA ALA A 400 -28.32 -35.69 -5.26
C ALA A 400 -26.88 -36.18 -4.99
N ILE A 401 -26.29 -35.81 -3.86
CA ILE A 401 -24.92 -36.21 -3.46
C ILE A 401 -24.90 -37.11 -2.23
N GLU A 402 -26.05 -37.72 -1.90
CA GLU A 402 -26.14 -38.65 -0.78
C GLU A 402 -25.18 -39.85 -0.99
N GLY A 403 -24.48 -40.23 0.08
CA GLY A 403 -23.51 -41.33 0.08
C GLY A 403 -22.10 -40.95 -0.37
N LEU A 404 -21.83 -39.70 -0.78
CA LEU A 404 -20.48 -39.21 -1.07
C LEU A 404 -19.79 -38.73 0.22
N ASP A 405 -18.49 -38.94 0.33
CA ASP A 405 -17.67 -38.55 1.49
C ASP A 405 -17.29 -37.06 1.42
N VAL A 406 -18.21 -36.19 1.80
CA VAL A 406 -18.09 -34.74 1.73
C VAL A 406 -18.59 -34.06 2.99
N VAL A 407 -18.04 -32.90 3.29
CA VAL A 407 -18.52 -32.01 4.37
C VAL A 407 -19.52 -31.01 3.81
N LEU A 408 -20.76 -31.04 4.31
CA LEU A 408 -21.84 -30.18 3.82
C LEU A 408 -22.00 -28.92 4.68
N HIS A 409 -22.10 -27.78 4.00
CA HIS A 409 -22.33 -26.47 4.63
C HIS A 409 -23.59 -25.84 4.07
N ASP A 410 -24.59 -25.58 4.92
CA ASP A 410 -25.78 -24.81 4.51
C ASP A 410 -25.49 -23.31 4.62
N ASN A 411 -25.75 -22.57 3.55
CA ASN A 411 -25.65 -21.12 3.52
C ASN A 411 -27.06 -20.51 3.46
N PRO A 412 -27.64 -20.02 4.57
CA PRO A 412 -28.94 -19.36 4.56
C PRO A 412 -28.90 -18.00 3.85
N ASP A 413 -27.74 -17.36 3.80
CA ASP A 413 -27.55 -16.01 3.28
C ASP A 413 -27.17 -16.02 1.78
N TYR A 414 -27.37 -17.15 1.07
CA TYR A 414 -27.02 -17.33 -0.34
C TYR A 414 -27.62 -16.26 -1.27
N ALA A 415 -28.68 -15.59 -0.83
CA ALA A 415 -29.36 -14.55 -1.57
C ALA A 415 -28.57 -13.20 -1.62
N GLU A 416 -27.64 -13.01 -0.70
CA GLU A 416 -26.84 -11.79 -0.57
C GLU A 416 -25.62 -11.78 -1.49
N GLY A 417 -25.36 -12.87 -2.20
CA GLY A 417 -24.30 -12.97 -3.21
C GLY A 417 -23.30 -14.11 -3.00
N LEU A 418 -22.42 -14.29 -3.99
CA LEU A 418 -21.44 -15.37 -4.03
C LEU A 418 -20.47 -15.34 -2.84
N SER A 419 -20.13 -14.14 -2.35
CA SER A 419 -19.21 -13.95 -1.23
C SER A 419 -19.63 -14.68 0.05
N THR A 420 -20.93 -14.77 0.36
CA THR A 420 -21.43 -15.49 1.56
C THR A 420 -21.15 -16.98 1.51
N SER A 421 -21.30 -17.59 0.32
CA SER A 421 -20.98 -19.01 0.09
C SER A 421 -19.47 -19.26 0.13
N LEU A 422 -18.68 -18.38 -0.49
CA LEU A 422 -17.23 -18.47 -0.48
C LEU A 422 -16.67 -18.37 0.96
N LYS A 423 -17.10 -17.36 1.74
CA LYS A 423 -16.70 -17.21 3.15
C LYS A 423 -16.93 -18.49 3.95
N ARG A 424 -18.15 -19.01 3.89
CA ARG A 424 -18.55 -20.18 4.67
C ARG A 424 -17.76 -21.43 4.32
N GLY A 425 -17.57 -21.69 3.03
CA GLY A 425 -16.80 -22.84 2.55
C GLY A 425 -15.32 -22.71 2.85
N PHE A 426 -14.75 -21.53 2.60
CA PHE A 426 -13.33 -21.26 2.80
C PHE A 426 -12.94 -21.30 4.28
N GLU A 427 -13.72 -20.70 5.16
CA GLU A 427 -13.48 -20.72 6.61
C GLU A 427 -13.36 -22.15 7.15
N ALA A 428 -14.29 -23.03 6.72
CA ALA A 428 -14.28 -24.42 7.16
C ALA A 428 -13.13 -25.22 6.54
N ALA A 429 -12.90 -25.08 5.22
CA ALA A 429 -11.91 -25.87 4.49
C ALA A 429 -10.47 -25.47 4.84
N SER A 430 -10.22 -24.20 5.17
CA SER A 430 -8.90 -23.67 5.49
C SER A 430 -8.39 -24.01 6.90
N GLN A 431 -9.18 -24.70 7.75
CA GLN A 431 -8.74 -25.07 9.10
C GLN A 431 -7.65 -26.13 9.09
N ASP A 432 -7.76 -27.10 8.18
CA ASP A 432 -6.89 -28.28 8.12
C ASP A 432 -6.13 -28.41 6.78
N ALA A 433 -6.09 -27.33 5.98
CA ALA A 433 -5.44 -27.30 4.67
C ALA A 433 -4.54 -26.06 4.54
N ASP A 434 -3.47 -26.19 3.75
CA ASP A 434 -2.55 -25.10 3.42
C ASP A 434 -3.14 -24.17 2.35
N GLY A 435 -4.05 -24.70 1.53
CA GLY A 435 -4.79 -23.94 0.52
C GLY A 435 -6.17 -24.51 0.24
N VAL A 436 -7.03 -23.70 -0.35
CA VAL A 436 -8.42 -24.04 -0.69
C VAL A 436 -8.65 -23.81 -2.18
N LEU A 437 -8.96 -24.88 -2.90
CA LEU A 437 -9.42 -24.83 -4.28
C LEU A 437 -10.91 -24.54 -4.29
N VAL A 438 -11.29 -23.41 -4.86
CA VAL A 438 -12.68 -22.99 -5.02
C VAL A 438 -13.11 -23.29 -6.45
N MET A 439 -14.12 -24.15 -6.60
CA MET A 439 -14.72 -24.48 -7.90
C MET A 439 -16.23 -24.23 -7.90
N LEU A 440 -16.76 -23.99 -9.09
CA LEU A 440 -18.20 -23.87 -9.31
C LEU A 440 -18.79 -25.24 -9.68
N ALA A 441 -19.96 -25.55 -9.13
CA ALA A 441 -20.63 -26.83 -9.38
C ALA A 441 -21.21 -26.99 -10.80
N ASP A 442 -21.19 -25.92 -11.62
CA ASP A 442 -21.81 -25.83 -12.95
C ASP A 442 -20.80 -25.92 -14.11
N GLN A 443 -19.60 -26.41 -13.85
CA GLN A 443 -18.53 -26.61 -14.85
C GLN A 443 -18.40 -28.08 -15.25
N PRO A 444 -19.20 -28.57 -16.22
CA PRO A 444 -19.28 -30.01 -16.56
C PRO A 444 -18.04 -30.58 -17.25
N LEU A 445 -17.16 -29.74 -17.79
CA LEU A 445 -15.94 -30.15 -18.49
C LEU A 445 -14.73 -30.31 -17.58
N LEU A 446 -14.83 -29.95 -16.30
CA LEU A 446 -13.74 -30.16 -15.33
C LEU A 446 -13.54 -31.66 -15.09
N THR A 447 -12.26 -32.05 -15.02
CA THR A 447 -11.81 -33.40 -14.70
C THR A 447 -10.91 -33.38 -13.46
N SER A 448 -10.75 -34.53 -12.79
CA SER A 448 -9.81 -34.65 -11.66
C SER A 448 -8.36 -34.30 -12.07
N SER A 449 -7.96 -34.66 -13.30
CA SER A 449 -6.63 -34.29 -13.82
C SER A 449 -6.42 -32.79 -13.93
N HIS A 450 -7.45 -31.99 -14.27
CA HIS A 450 -7.36 -30.53 -14.27
C HIS A 450 -7.15 -30.00 -12.84
N LEU A 451 -7.89 -30.57 -11.87
CA LEU A 451 -7.74 -30.19 -10.45
C LEU A 451 -6.36 -30.57 -9.91
N ASP A 452 -5.85 -31.75 -10.25
CA ASP A 452 -4.51 -32.18 -9.86
C ASP A 452 -3.41 -31.31 -10.45
N THR A 453 -3.59 -30.82 -11.68
CA THR A 453 -2.64 -29.90 -12.32
C THR A 453 -2.58 -28.57 -11.55
N LEU A 454 -3.72 -28.05 -11.12
CA LEU A 454 -3.78 -26.84 -10.29
C LEU A 454 -3.18 -27.08 -8.90
N ILE A 455 -3.50 -28.20 -8.26
CA ILE A 455 -2.96 -28.58 -6.95
C ILE A 455 -1.44 -28.73 -6.99
N ALA A 456 -0.89 -29.34 -8.04
CA ALA A 456 0.55 -29.50 -8.22
C ALA A 456 1.29 -28.17 -8.44
N ALA A 457 0.60 -27.13 -8.93
CA ALA A 457 1.14 -25.81 -9.14
C ALA A 457 1.04 -24.90 -7.89
N PHE A 458 0.34 -25.36 -6.85
CA PHE A 458 0.10 -24.57 -5.64
C PHE A 458 1.32 -24.60 -4.73
N GLU A 459 1.72 -23.40 -4.29
CA GLU A 459 2.72 -23.16 -3.26
C GLU A 459 2.09 -22.30 -2.17
N PRO A 460 2.06 -22.73 -0.89
CA PRO A 460 1.37 -22.02 0.18
C PRO A 460 1.82 -20.57 0.39
N SER A 461 3.04 -20.25 -0.02
CA SER A 461 3.64 -18.89 0.13
C SER A 461 4.40 -18.48 -1.12
N GLY A 462 4.44 -17.18 -1.42
CA GLY A 462 5.15 -16.61 -2.57
C GLY A 462 4.36 -16.70 -3.89
N GLU A 463 5.07 -16.73 -5.02
CA GLU A 463 4.46 -16.89 -6.34
C GLU A 463 3.86 -18.29 -6.46
N GLY A 464 2.53 -18.36 -6.56
CA GLY A 464 1.77 -19.62 -6.54
C GLY A 464 0.92 -19.82 -5.28
N SER A 465 0.90 -18.88 -4.36
CA SER A 465 -0.08 -18.88 -3.25
C SER A 465 -1.50 -18.55 -3.72
N ILE A 466 -1.65 -18.04 -4.95
CA ILE A 466 -2.89 -18.03 -5.74
C ILE A 466 -2.61 -18.75 -7.04
N VAL A 467 -3.35 -19.85 -7.30
CA VAL A 467 -3.30 -20.56 -8.59
C VAL A 467 -4.64 -20.38 -9.29
N LEU A 468 -4.62 -19.84 -10.50
CA LEU A 468 -5.81 -19.49 -11.25
C LEU A 468 -5.88 -20.29 -12.56
N ALA A 469 -7.00 -20.96 -12.80
CA ALA A 469 -7.26 -21.63 -14.07
C ALA A 469 -7.52 -20.60 -15.18
N CYS A 470 -7.00 -20.89 -16.39
CA CYS A 470 -7.19 -20.09 -17.59
C CYS A 470 -7.67 -20.92 -18.77
N ASP A 471 -8.30 -20.24 -19.74
CA ASP A 471 -8.58 -20.70 -21.08
C ASP A 471 -7.86 -19.75 -22.05
N GLY A 472 -6.64 -20.08 -22.42
CA GLY A 472 -5.71 -19.17 -23.07
C GLY A 472 -5.42 -17.93 -22.20
N GLU A 473 -5.73 -16.73 -22.70
CA GLU A 473 -5.56 -15.48 -21.97
C GLU A 473 -6.73 -15.15 -21.02
N ARG A 474 -7.81 -15.93 -21.06
CA ARG A 474 -9.00 -15.70 -20.25
C ARG A 474 -8.87 -16.33 -18.88
N ARG A 475 -8.78 -15.51 -17.84
CA ARG A 475 -8.83 -15.92 -16.43
C ARG A 475 -10.21 -16.44 -16.06
N ALA A 476 -10.28 -17.59 -15.38
CA ALA A 476 -11.53 -18.30 -15.10
C ALA A 476 -11.46 -19.08 -13.77
N ASN A 477 -12.32 -20.08 -13.59
CA ASN A 477 -12.34 -20.97 -12.43
C ASN A 477 -11.86 -22.39 -12.85
N PRO A 478 -11.36 -23.20 -11.91
CA PRO A 478 -11.19 -23.00 -10.46
C PRO A 478 -10.03 -22.07 -10.09
N VAL A 479 -10.04 -21.65 -8.81
CA VAL A 479 -8.93 -20.89 -8.22
C VAL A 479 -8.50 -21.55 -6.91
N ILE A 480 -7.19 -21.69 -6.66
CA ILE A 480 -6.65 -22.06 -5.35
C ILE A 480 -6.17 -20.78 -4.67
N LEU A 481 -6.52 -20.64 -3.40
CA LEU A 481 -6.08 -19.55 -2.54
C LEU A 481 -5.39 -20.15 -1.32
N SER A 482 -4.24 -19.61 -0.92
CA SER A 482 -3.61 -19.97 0.36
C SER A 482 -4.58 -19.72 1.53
N SER A 483 -4.51 -20.57 2.55
CA SER A 483 -5.30 -20.42 3.78
C SER A 483 -4.98 -19.11 4.53
N ASP A 484 -3.88 -18.44 4.22
CA ASP A 484 -3.52 -17.12 4.75
C ASP A 484 -4.51 -16.03 4.35
N PHE A 485 -5.24 -16.20 3.22
CA PHE A 485 -6.27 -15.26 2.78
C PHE A 485 -7.58 -15.32 3.57
N ARG A 486 -7.65 -16.08 4.67
CA ARG A 486 -8.87 -16.20 5.50
C ARG A 486 -9.45 -14.86 5.92
N ASN A 487 -8.62 -13.93 6.36
CA ASN A 487 -9.05 -12.61 6.81
C ASN A 487 -9.55 -11.73 5.65
N ASP A 488 -8.96 -11.85 4.47
CA ASP A 488 -9.35 -11.09 3.29
C ASP A 488 -10.66 -11.61 2.71
N ILE A 489 -10.83 -12.93 2.66
CA ILE A 489 -12.09 -13.56 2.26
C ILE A 489 -13.23 -13.19 3.24
N ALA A 490 -12.97 -13.14 4.54
CA ALA A 490 -13.97 -12.75 5.53
C ALA A 490 -14.53 -11.32 5.30
N ARG A 491 -13.79 -10.45 4.62
CA ARG A 491 -14.17 -9.06 4.33
C ARG A 491 -14.89 -8.87 2.99
N LEU A 492 -14.97 -9.91 2.14
CA LEU A 492 -15.66 -9.80 0.84
C LEU A 492 -17.16 -9.54 1.05
N GLU A 493 -17.78 -8.70 0.23
CA GLU A 493 -19.21 -8.39 0.30
C GLU A 493 -19.87 -8.47 -1.09
N GLY A 494 -21.17 -8.82 -1.13
CA GLY A 494 -21.98 -8.83 -2.34
C GLY A 494 -21.65 -9.99 -3.30
N ASP A 495 -21.92 -9.80 -4.59
CA ASP A 495 -21.73 -10.81 -5.64
C ASP A 495 -20.28 -10.85 -6.16
N VAL A 496 -19.34 -10.83 -5.22
CA VAL A 496 -17.91 -10.81 -5.50
C VAL A 496 -17.29 -12.12 -5.05
N GLY A 497 -16.66 -12.82 -5.98
CA GLY A 497 -15.90 -14.04 -5.71
C GLY A 497 -14.41 -13.75 -5.44
N ALA A 498 -13.56 -14.76 -5.61
CA ALA A 498 -12.10 -14.65 -5.46
C ALA A 498 -11.43 -13.65 -6.43
N ARG A 499 -12.15 -13.17 -7.45
CA ARG A 499 -11.63 -12.27 -8.49
C ARG A 499 -11.03 -10.98 -7.94
N GLN A 500 -11.62 -10.42 -6.89
CA GLN A 500 -11.10 -9.21 -6.25
C GLN A 500 -9.73 -9.45 -5.62
N LEU A 501 -9.55 -10.58 -4.93
CA LEU A 501 -8.26 -10.95 -4.34
C LEU A 501 -7.20 -11.20 -5.40
N VAL A 502 -7.56 -11.89 -6.49
CA VAL A 502 -6.67 -12.10 -7.64
C VAL A 502 -6.20 -10.77 -8.26
N GLN A 503 -7.06 -9.75 -8.29
CA GLN A 503 -6.70 -8.42 -8.79
C GLN A 503 -5.79 -7.65 -7.82
N GLN A 504 -6.01 -7.78 -6.52
CA GLN A 504 -5.22 -7.11 -5.50
C GLN A 504 -3.82 -7.71 -5.33
N HIS A 505 -3.68 -9.02 -5.59
CA HIS A 505 -2.46 -9.80 -5.37
C HIS A 505 -1.89 -10.41 -6.65
N HIS A 506 -1.94 -9.64 -7.75
CA HIS A 506 -1.53 -10.12 -9.09
C HIS A 506 -0.06 -10.57 -9.19
N ASP A 507 0.79 -10.14 -8.26
CA ASP A 507 2.22 -10.45 -8.16
C ASP A 507 2.51 -11.86 -7.64
N ILE A 508 1.54 -12.52 -7.01
CA ILE A 508 1.65 -13.87 -6.46
C ILE A 508 0.69 -14.86 -7.13
N VAL A 509 0.09 -14.47 -8.26
CA VAL A 509 -0.81 -15.31 -9.04
C VAL A 509 -0.02 -16.13 -10.05
N ARG A 510 -0.18 -17.45 -9.98
CA ARG A 510 0.26 -18.39 -11.02
C ARG A 510 -0.93 -18.81 -11.87
N GLU A 511 -0.88 -18.52 -13.16
CA GLU A 511 -1.91 -18.88 -14.13
C GLU A 511 -1.60 -20.23 -14.77
N ILE A 512 -2.60 -21.13 -14.80
CA ILE A 512 -2.49 -22.48 -15.37
C ILE A 512 -3.56 -22.64 -16.45
N ASP A 513 -3.13 -22.82 -17.69
CA ASP A 513 -4.04 -23.06 -18.80
C ASP A 513 -4.55 -24.51 -18.77
N ILE A 514 -5.85 -24.68 -18.56
CA ILE A 514 -6.55 -25.95 -18.62
C ILE A 514 -7.61 -25.98 -19.76
N GLY A 515 -7.54 -24.97 -20.64
CA GLY A 515 -8.41 -24.82 -21.80
C GLY A 515 -9.88 -24.53 -21.47
N PRO A 516 -10.81 -24.90 -22.38
CA PRO A 516 -12.24 -24.57 -22.23
C PRO A 516 -12.90 -25.10 -20.95
N ALA A 517 -12.31 -26.07 -20.28
CA ALA A 517 -12.83 -26.56 -19.00
C ALA A 517 -12.84 -25.47 -17.90
N ALA A 518 -11.94 -24.46 -17.98
CA ALA A 518 -11.91 -23.36 -17.05
C ALA A 518 -13.06 -22.36 -17.25
N SER A 519 -13.45 -22.12 -18.51
CA SER A 519 -14.33 -21.01 -18.89
C SER A 519 -15.75 -21.40 -19.27
N PHE A 520 -16.06 -22.71 -19.31
CA PHE A 520 -17.35 -23.22 -19.75
C PHE A 520 -18.27 -23.49 -18.56
N ASP A 521 -19.19 -22.56 -18.31
CA ASP A 521 -20.23 -22.66 -17.28
C ASP A 521 -21.60 -22.89 -17.95
N VAL A 522 -22.41 -23.81 -17.42
CA VAL A 522 -23.76 -24.06 -17.96
C VAL A 522 -24.79 -23.14 -17.31
N ASP A 523 -24.87 -21.91 -17.83
CA ASP A 523 -25.70 -20.84 -17.28
C ASP A 523 -27.09 -20.73 -17.95
N THR A 524 -27.27 -21.27 -19.15
CA THR A 524 -28.52 -21.21 -19.90
C THR A 524 -28.95 -22.60 -20.40
N PRO A 525 -30.24 -22.80 -20.73
CA PRO A 525 -30.72 -24.07 -21.31
C PRO A 525 -29.96 -24.49 -22.57
N GLU A 526 -29.57 -23.55 -23.42
CA GLU A 526 -28.84 -23.80 -24.66
C GLU A 526 -27.44 -24.34 -24.39
N LEU A 527 -26.70 -23.73 -23.43
CA LEU A 527 -25.39 -24.19 -23.00
C LEU A 527 -25.47 -25.55 -22.30
N MET A 528 -26.56 -25.78 -21.55
CA MET A 528 -26.83 -27.08 -20.93
C MET A 528 -26.99 -28.19 -21.98
N GLU A 529 -27.78 -27.93 -23.04
CA GLU A 529 -27.98 -28.90 -24.14
C GLU A 529 -26.68 -29.12 -24.92
N GLN A 530 -25.93 -28.08 -25.24
CA GLN A 530 -24.62 -28.17 -25.90
C GLN A 530 -23.64 -29.03 -25.11
N ALA A 531 -23.70 -28.98 -23.79
CA ALA A 531 -22.88 -29.79 -22.90
C ALA A 531 -23.42 -31.24 -22.76
N GLY A 532 -24.54 -31.58 -23.38
CA GLY A 532 -25.18 -32.91 -23.28
C GLY A 532 -26.00 -33.11 -21.99
N GLY A 533 -26.35 -32.04 -21.29
CA GLY A 533 -27.15 -32.07 -20.08
C GLY A 533 -28.66 -32.05 -20.37
N ILE A 534 -29.42 -32.85 -19.59
CA ILE A 534 -30.90 -32.92 -19.67
C ILE A 534 -31.47 -32.31 -18.38
N LEU A 535 -32.26 -31.24 -18.52
CA LEU A 535 -32.95 -30.62 -17.39
C LEU A 535 -34.05 -31.55 -16.85
N PRO A 536 -34.26 -31.60 -15.51
CA PRO A 536 -35.40 -32.28 -14.95
C PRO A 536 -36.71 -31.58 -15.38
N PRO A 537 -37.83 -32.28 -15.46
CA PRO A 537 -39.13 -31.64 -15.69
C PRO A 537 -39.40 -30.62 -14.60
N ALA A 538 -40.07 -29.50 -14.97
CA ALA A 538 -40.35 -28.35 -14.11
C ALA A 538 -41.18 -28.70 -12.88
#